data_919cc1b2ca2977f4738ddd29823b7ce8
#
_entry.id   919cc1b2ca2977f4738ddd29823b7ce8
#
_cell.length_a   1.000
_cell.length_b   1.000
_cell.length_c   1.000
_cell.angle_alpha   90.00
_cell.angle_beta   90.00
_cell.angle_gamma   90.00
#
_symmetry.space_group_name_H-M   'P 1'
#
loop_
_entity.id
_entity.type
_entity.pdbx_description
1 polymer ?
#
loop_
_entity_poly.entity_id
_entity_poly.type
_entity_poly.pdbx_seq_one_letter_code
_entity_poly.pdbx_strand_id
1 'polypeptide(L)'
;MRYKIITYILFLLFALGLIGIASIVSAQARPGSTYTAHVVRIIDGDTIYVRDITGETHRIRLAMIDAPEREQPFGTEATKKLSELLHQGTVRLKVKCIDKYNREVAFVYCEGKDVSAEMLREGMALHYHMNFDKCEMYDKFEAAAKRCHKGLWSQEKVEKPWDFRRKHKAQEELKLLAIELNSK
;
A
#
# COMPACT_ATOMS: atom_id res chain seq x y z
N MET A 1 -49.23 21.86 31.72
CA MET A 1 -48.23 20.90 32.25
C MET A 1 -47.88 19.80 31.25
N ARG A 2 -48.82 19.19 30.53
CA ARG A 2 -48.62 18.11 29.56
C ARG A 2 -47.72 18.49 28.35
N TYR A 3 -47.85 19.68 27.80
CA TYR A 3 -47.09 20.13 26.64
C TYR A 3 -45.58 20.30 26.93
N LYS A 4 -45.20 20.73 28.13
CA LYS A 4 -43.80 20.87 28.55
C LYS A 4 -43.09 19.50 28.59
N ILE A 5 -43.80 18.44 29.03
CA ILE A 5 -43.25 17.09 29.11
C ILE A 5 -43.01 16.53 27.70
N ILE A 6 -43.94 16.75 26.77
CA ILE A 6 -43.79 16.28 25.36
C ILE A 6 -42.61 16.99 24.68
N THR A 7 -42.45 18.30 24.91
CA THR A 7 -41.31 19.05 24.36
C THR A 7 -39.96 18.55 24.89
N TYR A 8 -39.91 18.22 26.19
CA TYR A 8 -38.70 17.65 26.80
C TYR A 8 -38.35 16.26 26.23
N ILE A 9 -39.39 15.41 26.02
CA ILE A 9 -39.18 14.06 25.44
C ILE A 9 -38.69 14.17 23.99
N LEU A 10 -39.27 15.06 23.19
CA LEU A 10 -38.82 15.29 21.81
C LEU A 10 -37.40 15.86 21.74
N PHE A 11 -37.04 16.75 22.66
CA PHE A 11 -35.68 17.29 22.74
C PHE A 11 -34.66 16.21 23.17
N LEU A 12 -35.05 15.33 24.10
CA LEU A 12 -34.21 14.21 24.55
C LEU A 12 -33.99 13.19 23.43
N LEU A 13 -35.04 12.86 22.66
CA LEU A 13 -34.94 11.96 21.49
C LEU A 13 -34.11 12.58 20.37
N PHE A 14 -34.21 13.89 20.15
CA PHE A 14 -33.36 14.60 19.18
C PHE A 14 -31.90 14.65 19.63
N ALA A 15 -31.62 14.87 20.90
CA ALA A 15 -30.27 14.85 21.47
C ALA A 15 -29.64 13.45 21.41
N LEU A 16 -30.42 12.38 21.71
CA LEU A 16 -29.98 10.99 21.56
C LEU A 16 -29.72 10.60 20.08
N GLY A 17 -30.52 11.11 19.16
CA GLY A 17 -30.32 10.94 17.72
C GLY A 17 -29.05 11.61 17.23
N LEU A 18 -28.71 12.79 17.74
CA LEU A 18 -27.44 13.49 17.42
C LEU A 18 -26.19 12.78 17.97
N ILE A 19 -26.30 12.13 19.14
CA ILE A 19 -25.20 11.34 19.72
C ILE A 19 -24.94 10.07 18.89
N GLY A 20 -25.99 9.48 18.29
CA GLY A 20 -25.88 8.31 17.41
C GLY A 20 -25.20 8.59 16.06
N ILE A 21 -25.25 9.82 15.57
CA ILE A 21 -24.65 10.22 14.27
C ILE A 21 -23.15 10.59 14.41
N ALA A 22 -22.70 10.94 15.60
CA ALA A 22 -21.31 11.33 15.85
C ALA A 22 -20.30 10.16 15.89
N SER A 23 -20.74 8.90 15.74
CA SER A 23 -19.88 7.72 15.86
C SER A 23 -19.54 7.01 14.56
N ILE A 24 -19.89 7.59 13.40
CA ILE A 24 -19.30 7.17 12.12
C ILE A 24 -18.05 8.04 11.88
N VAL A 25 -17.10 7.99 12.80
CA VAL A 25 -15.74 8.34 12.50
C VAL A 25 -15.22 7.20 11.62
N SER A 26 -15.10 7.45 10.33
CA SER A 26 -14.27 6.63 9.45
C SER A 26 -13.02 6.25 10.22
N ALA A 27 -12.85 4.96 10.49
CA ALA A 27 -11.69 4.46 11.19
C ALA A 27 -10.51 4.45 10.21
N GLN A 28 -10.08 5.65 9.80
CA GLN A 28 -8.81 5.78 9.07
C GLN A 28 -7.76 5.04 9.88
N ALA A 29 -7.13 4.06 9.26
CA ALA A 29 -6.10 3.27 9.91
C ALA A 29 -5.02 4.22 10.45
N ARG A 30 -4.87 4.22 11.76
CA ARG A 30 -3.89 5.10 12.43
C ARG A 30 -2.52 4.45 12.34
N PRO A 31 -1.43 5.24 12.19
CA PRO A 31 -0.09 4.72 12.34
C PRO A 31 0.04 3.88 13.62
N GLY A 32 0.61 2.67 13.51
CA GLY A 32 0.71 1.71 14.61
C GLY A 32 -0.47 0.75 14.75
N SER A 33 -1.58 0.97 14.04
CA SER A 33 -2.72 0.03 14.08
C SER A 33 -2.39 -1.31 13.43
N THR A 34 -3.09 -2.35 13.88
CA THR A 34 -3.04 -3.69 13.29
C THR A 34 -4.47 -4.16 13.06
N TYR A 35 -4.77 -4.61 11.84
CA TYR A 35 -6.11 -5.13 11.50
C TYR A 35 -6.04 -6.21 10.43
N THR A 36 -7.14 -6.93 10.24
CA THR A 36 -7.30 -7.95 9.20
C THR A 36 -8.25 -7.44 8.14
N ALA A 37 -7.95 -7.72 6.87
CA ALA A 37 -8.76 -7.29 5.74
C ALA A 37 -8.68 -8.29 4.59
N HIS A 38 -9.62 -8.18 3.64
CA HIS A 38 -9.62 -8.96 2.40
C HIS A 38 -8.99 -8.19 1.26
N VAL A 39 -8.09 -8.83 0.52
CA VAL A 39 -7.52 -8.27 -0.71
C VAL A 39 -8.60 -8.22 -1.79
N VAL A 40 -8.89 -7.01 -2.30
CA VAL A 40 -9.90 -6.82 -3.35
C VAL A 40 -9.28 -6.51 -4.71
N ARG A 41 -8.05 -6.01 -4.74
CA ARG A 41 -7.34 -5.70 -5.99
C ARG A 41 -5.84 -5.60 -5.76
N ILE A 42 -5.05 -6.10 -6.70
CA ILE A 42 -3.60 -5.91 -6.80
C ILE A 42 -3.34 -4.91 -7.93
N ILE A 43 -2.56 -3.88 -7.66
CA ILE A 43 -2.27 -2.81 -8.62
C ILE A 43 -0.95 -3.11 -9.35
N ASP A 44 0.10 -3.40 -8.59
CA ASP A 44 1.46 -3.68 -9.04
C ASP A 44 2.15 -4.61 -8.05
N GLY A 45 3.47 -4.73 -8.11
CA GLY A 45 4.24 -5.63 -7.25
C GLY A 45 4.35 -5.23 -5.78
N ASP A 46 3.82 -4.07 -5.37
CA ASP A 46 3.89 -3.61 -3.98
C ASP A 46 2.69 -2.77 -3.51
N THR A 47 1.66 -2.64 -4.33
CA THR A 47 0.46 -1.85 -4.02
C THR A 47 -0.80 -2.69 -4.20
N ILE A 48 -1.63 -2.75 -3.15
CA ILE A 48 -2.89 -3.49 -3.15
C ILE A 48 -4.04 -2.63 -2.62
N TYR A 49 -5.26 -3.01 -2.95
CA TYR A 49 -6.45 -2.58 -2.24
C TYR A 49 -6.98 -3.72 -1.38
N VAL A 50 -7.37 -3.37 -0.15
CA VAL A 50 -8.00 -4.30 0.78
C VAL A 50 -9.31 -3.73 1.28
N ARG A 51 -10.22 -4.60 1.70
CA ARG A 51 -11.48 -4.22 2.36
C ARG A 51 -11.48 -4.78 3.78
N ASP A 52 -11.67 -3.90 4.76
CA ASP A 52 -11.75 -4.28 6.17
C ASP A 52 -13.13 -4.86 6.55
N ILE A 53 -13.30 -5.22 7.82
CA ILE A 53 -14.55 -5.80 8.34
C ILE A 53 -15.71 -4.82 8.37
N THR A 54 -15.46 -3.52 8.27
CA THR A 54 -16.50 -2.46 8.20
C THR A 54 -16.98 -2.24 6.77
N GLY A 55 -16.30 -2.84 5.78
CA GLY A 55 -16.56 -2.65 4.36
C GLY A 55 -15.76 -1.48 3.74
N GLU A 56 -14.95 -0.77 4.53
CA GLU A 56 -14.09 0.31 4.04
C GLU A 56 -12.94 -0.25 3.21
N THR A 57 -12.60 0.47 2.13
CA THR A 57 -11.52 0.07 1.21
C THR A 57 -10.29 0.94 1.44
N HIS A 58 -9.17 0.29 1.71
CA HIS A 58 -7.87 0.91 1.99
C HIS A 58 -6.89 0.63 0.87
N ARG A 59 -6.07 1.62 0.53
CA ARG A 59 -4.96 1.46 -0.40
C ARG A 59 -3.67 1.26 0.37
N ILE A 60 -3.06 0.09 0.20
CA ILE A 60 -1.90 -0.36 0.95
C ILE A 60 -0.65 -0.33 0.08
N ARG A 61 0.41 0.25 0.58
CA ARG A 61 1.76 0.16 0.05
C ARG A 61 2.55 -0.80 0.96
N LEU A 62 3.05 -1.89 0.41
CA LEU A 62 3.87 -2.83 1.17
C LEU A 62 5.12 -2.12 1.70
N ALA A 63 5.35 -2.23 3.02
CA ALA A 63 6.50 -1.61 3.67
C ALA A 63 7.81 -2.29 3.28
N MET A 64 8.93 -1.55 3.31
CA MET A 64 10.30 -2.02 3.18
C MET A 64 10.70 -2.51 1.78
N ILE A 65 9.82 -2.50 0.79
CA ILE A 65 10.14 -2.92 -0.58
C ILE A 65 9.76 -1.86 -1.61
N ASP A 66 10.36 -1.91 -2.77
CA ASP A 66 9.96 -1.18 -3.98
C ASP A 66 10.04 -2.15 -5.16
N ALA A 67 8.88 -2.47 -5.74
CA ALA A 67 8.79 -3.39 -6.86
C ALA A 67 8.95 -2.64 -8.18
N PRO A 68 9.37 -3.32 -9.26
CA PRO A 68 9.40 -2.74 -10.59
C PRO A 68 8.03 -2.22 -11.01
N GLU A 69 8.02 -1.08 -11.69
CA GLU A 69 6.83 -0.55 -12.35
C GLU A 69 6.37 -1.52 -13.45
N ARG A 70 5.11 -1.44 -13.86
CA ARG A 70 4.55 -2.38 -14.86
C ARG A 70 5.33 -2.40 -16.17
N GLU A 71 5.84 -1.24 -16.57
CA GLU A 71 6.60 -1.04 -17.81
C GLU A 71 8.08 -1.41 -17.68
N GLN A 72 8.55 -1.70 -16.45
CA GLN A 72 9.90 -2.20 -16.23
C GLN A 72 9.99 -3.71 -16.47
N PRO A 73 11.16 -4.20 -16.83
CA PRO A 73 11.44 -5.63 -16.78
C PRO A 73 11.12 -6.20 -15.39
N PHE A 74 10.43 -7.33 -15.36
CA PHE A 74 9.89 -7.99 -14.16
C PHE A 74 8.71 -7.29 -13.45
N GLY A 75 8.16 -6.20 -13.97
CA GLY A 75 6.97 -5.55 -13.36
C GLY A 75 5.73 -6.43 -13.36
N THR A 76 5.48 -7.11 -14.48
CA THR A 76 4.39 -8.09 -14.61
C THR A 76 4.61 -9.31 -13.72
N GLU A 77 5.82 -9.83 -13.68
CA GLU A 77 6.21 -11.00 -12.85
C GLU A 77 6.10 -10.66 -11.36
N ALA A 78 6.51 -9.46 -10.94
CA ALA A 78 6.36 -8.99 -9.56
C ALA A 78 4.87 -8.90 -9.16
N THR A 79 4.02 -8.35 -10.03
CA THR A 79 2.57 -8.28 -9.82
C THR A 79 1.97 -9.68 -9.71
N LYS A 80 2.37 -10.59 -10.59
CA LYS A 80 1.93 -12.00 -10.57
C LYS A 80 2.36 -12.70 -9.28
N LYS A 81 3.63 -12.52 -8.88
CA LYS A 81 4.15 -13.10 -7.64
C LYS A 81 3.40 -12.61 -6.40
N LEU A 82 3.11 -11.31 -6.33
CA LEU A 82 2.31 -10.76 -5.25
C LEU A 82 0.90 -11.38 -5.23
N SER A 83 0.30 -11.60 -6.40
CA SER A 83 -1.01 -12.27 -6.50
C SER A 83 -0.95 -13.73 -6.01
N GLU A 84 0.12 -14.45 -6.31
CA GLU A 84 0.33 -15.82 -5.80
C GLU A 84 0.47 -15.85 -4.26
N LEU A 85 1.21 -14.91 -3.69
CA LEU A 85 1.40 -14.80 -2.24
C LEU A 85 0.12 -14.41 -1.49
N LEU A 86 -0.81 -13.73 -2.17
CA LEU A 86 -2.06 -13.24 -1.59
C LEU A 86 -3.29 -14.06 -2.01
N HIS A 87 -3.10 -15.28 -2.56
CA HIS A 87 -4.17 -16.11 -3.12
C HIS A 87 -5.31 -16.44 -2.14
N GLN A 88 -5.02 -16.52 -0.83
CA GLN A 88 -6.03 -16.73 0.22
C GLN A 88 -6.94 -15.52 0.44
N GLY A 89 -6.59 -14.36 -0.10
CA GLY A 89 -7.38 -13.15 -0.05
C GLY A 89 -7.45 -12.45 1.32
N THR A 90 -7.11 -13.13 2.43
CA THR A 90 -7.14 -12.53 3.78
C THR A 90 -5.74 -12.21 4.26
N VAL A 91 -5.54 -10.97 4.70
CA VAL A 91 -4.25 -10.47 5.17
C VAL A 91 -4.37 -9.78 6.52
N ARG A 92 -3.31 -9.87 7.31
CA ARG A 92 -3.13 -9.07 8.52
C ARG A 92 -2.15 -7.94 8.19
N LEU A 93 -2.55 -6.73 8.51
CA LEU A 93 -1.83 -5.50 8.23
C LEU A 93 -1.31 -4.89 9.53
N LYS A 94 -0.06 -4.42 9.53
CA LYS A 94 0.52 -3.59 10.59
C LYS A 94 0.95 -2.27 9.97
N VAL A 95 0.11 -1.24 10.13
CA VAL A 95 0.31 0.08 9.54
C VAL A 95 1.47 0.80 10.22
N LYS A 96 2.38 1.36 9.44
CA LYS A 96 3.53 2.13 9.91
C LYS A 96 3.28 3.64 9.81
N CYS A 97 2.79 4.08 8.66
CA CYS A 97 2.48 5.49 8.41
C CYS A 97 1.49 5.60 7.23
N ILE A 98 1.00 6.80 7.00
CA ILE A 98 0.30 7.20 5.78
C ILE A 98 1.30 8.00 4.93
N ASP A 99 1.43 7.66 3.66
CA ASP A 99 2.32 8.38 2.76
C ASP A 99 1.66 9.63 2.14
N LYS A 100 2.45 10.42 1.41
CA LYS A 100 1.98 11.64 0.74
C LYS A 100 0.91 11.40 -0.34
N TYR A 101 0.70 10.15 -0.75
CA TYR A 101 -0.33 9.74 -1.71
C TYR A 101 -1.56 9.15 -1.03
N ASN A 102 -1.68 9.34 0.29
CA ASN A 102 -2.75 8.81 1.13
C ASN A 102 -2.87 7.27 1.10
N ARG A 103 -1.72 6.56 0.96
CA ARG A 103 -1.64 5.12 1.08
C ARG A 103 -1.19 4.74 2.48
N GLU A 104 -1.76 3.69 3.04
CA GLU A 104 -1.24 3.07 4.25
C GLU A 104 0.04 2.28 3.91
N VAL A 105 1.17 2.70 4.46
CA VAL A 105 2.41 1.93 4.39
C VAL A 105 2.38 0.90 5.49
N ALA A 106 2.30 -0.37 5.13
CA ALA A 106 2.08 -1.45 6.10
C ALA A 106 2.93 -2.69 5.83
N PHE A 107 3.31 -3.39 6.90
CA PHE A 107 3.68 -4.79 6.79
C PHE A 107 2.42 -5.62 6.54
N VAL A 108 2.49 -6.46 5.52
CA VAL A 108 1.39 -7.33 5.08
C VAL A 108 1.77 -8.77 5.38
N TYR A 109 0.92 -9.46 6.13
CA TYR A 109 1.12 -10.87 6.46
C TYR A 109 -0.02 -11.70 5.88
N CYS A 110 0.32 -12.71 5.09
CA CYS A 110 -0.59 -13.72 4.58
C CYS A 110 -0.15 -15.09 5.07
N GLU A 111 -1.05 -15.88 5.67
CA GLU A 111 -0.73 -17.20 6.28
C GLU A 111 0.48 -17.16 7.23
N GLY A 112 0.63 -16.08 7.98
CA GLY A 112 1.75 -15.89 8.92
C GLY A 112 3.08 -15.49 8.27
N LYS A 113 3.18 -15.49 6.94
CA LYS A 113 4.39 -15.08 6.19
C LYS A 113 4.38 -13.57 5.94
N ASP A 114 5.53 -12.94 6.08
CA ASP A 114 5.75 -11.56 5.68
C ASP A 114 5.86 -11.47 4.15
N VAL A 115 4.88 -10.84 3.52
CA VAL A 115 4.79 -10.77 2.06
C VAL A 115 5.95 -9.98 1.46
N SER A 116 6.39 -8.89 2.10
CA SER A 116 7.56 -8.12 1.65
C SER A 116 8.83 -8.97 1.68
N ALA A 117 9.02 -9.76 2.72
CA ALA A 117 10.15 -10.67 2.82
C ALA A 117 10.15 -11.74 1.71
N GLU A 118 8.99 -12.30 1.39
CA GLU A 118 8.88 -13.28 0.30
C GLU A 118 9.16 -12.65 -1.08
N MET A 119 8.67 -11.42 -1.32
CA MET A 119 8.98 -10.69 -2.56
C MET A 119 10.49 -10.48 -2.75
N LEU A 120 11.21 -10.14 -1.67
CA LEU A 120 12.67 -10.00 -1.71
C LEU A 120 13.39 -11.33 -1.94
N ARG A 121 12.97 -12.40 -1.25
CA ARG A 121 13.55 -13.76 -1.42
C ARG A 121 13.44 -14.27 -2.85
N GLU A 122 12.35 -13.95 -3.52
CA GLU A 122 12.13 -14.33 -4.91
C GLU A 122 12.71 -13.33 -5.92
N GLY A 123 13.36 -12.26 -5.46
CA GLY A 123 13.93 -11.22 -6.32
C GLY A 123 12.90 -10.46 -7.14
N MET A 124 11.68 -10.29 -6.60
CA MET A 124 10.57 -9.61 -7.26
C MET A 124 10.40 -8.16 -6.79
N ALA A 125 11.25 -7.71 -5.86
CA ALA A 125 11.32 -6.33 -5.40
C ALA A 125 12.74 -6.01 -4.92
N LEU A 126 13.04 -4.73 -4.76
CA LEU A 126 14.25 -4.23 -4.11
C LEU A 126 13.93 -3.84 -2.67
N HIS A 127 14.90 -4.00 -1.77
CA HIS A 127 14.75 -3.46 -0.42
C HIS A 127 14.78 -1.93 -0.48
N TYR A 128 13.71 -1.30 0.02
CA TYR A 128 13.58 0.14 0.12
C TYR A 128 13.71 0.56 1.58
N HIS A 129 14.87 1.18 1.92
CA HIS A 129 15.15 1.66 3.27
C HIS A 129 14.28 2.85 3.61
N MET A 130 13.28 2.63 4.45
CA MET A 130 12.46 3.70 5.00
C MET A 130 13.11 4.27 6.26
N ASN A 131 13.01 5.59 6.46
CA ASN A 131 13.72 6.30 7.54
C ASN A 131 13.41 5.83 8.97
N PHE A 132 12.36 5.04 9.15
CA PHE A 132 11.89 4.61 10.47
C PHE A 132 12.22 3.14 10.83
N ASP A 133 12.75 2.35 9.88
CA ASP A 133 13.12 0.95 10.14
C ASP A 133 14.37 0.56 9.34
N LYS A 134 15.41 0.15 10.06
CA LYS A 134 16.54 -0.58 9.48
C LYS A 134 16.30 -2.06 9.76
N CYS A 135 15.93 -2.82 8.74
CA CYS A 135 15.72 -4.23 8.92
C CYS A 135 16.80 -5.03 8.19
N GLU A 136 17.86 -5.39 8.91
CA GLU A 136 18.96 -6.23 8.40
C GLU A 136 18.50 -7.55 7.78
N MET A 137 17.34 -8.04 8.20
CA MET A 137 16.77 -9.27 7.67
C MET A 137 16.37 -9.10 6.20
N TYR A 138 15.79 -7.98 5.82
CA TYR A 138 15.43 -7.69 4.43
C TYR A 138 16.67 -7.52 3.55
N ASP A 139 17.74 -6.88 4.07
CA ASP A 139 19.04 -6.82 3.38
C ASP A 139 19.60 -8.23 3.11
N LYS A 140 19.49 -9.14 4.07
CA LYS A 140 19.92 -10.53 3.90
C LYS A 140 19.11 -11.28 2.84
N PHE A 141 17.80 -11.06 2.77
CA PHE A 141 16.94 -11.69 1.75
C PHE A 141 17.26 -11.16 0.36
N GLU A 142 17.39 -9.87 0.19
CA GLU A 142 17.81 -9.27 -1.08
C GLU A 142 19.20 -9.78 -1.50
N ALA A 143 20.17 -9.77 -0.58
CA ALA A 143 21.50 -10.27 -0.85
C ALA A 143 21.52 -11.76 -1.25
N ALA A 144 20.66 -12.58 -0.64
CA ALA A 144 20.51 -13.98 -1.02
C ALA A 144 19.92 -14.13 -2.43
N ALA A 145 18.88 -13.36 -2.77
CA ALA A 145 18.29 -13.35 -4.11
C ALA A 145 19.32 -12.91 -5.17
N LYS A 146 20.13 -11.89 -4.87
CA LYS A 146 21.24 -11.45 -5.73
C LYS A 146 22.25 -12.56 -6.00
N ARG A 147 22.74 -13.22 -4.95
CA ARG A 147 23.71 -14.33 -5.09
C ARG A 147 23.17 -15.49 -5.93
N CYS A 148 21.86 -15.75 -5.84
CA CYS A 148 21.21 -16.82 -6.59
C CYS A 148 20.67 -16.37 -7.95
N HIS A 149 20.92 -15.15 -8.40
CA HIS A 149 20.44 -14.58 -9.66
C HIS A 149 18.92 -14.73 -9.84
N LYS A 150 18.13 -14.61 -8.75
CA LYS A 150 16.68 -14.75 -8.77
C LYS A 150 15.97 -13.51 -9.30
N GLY A 151 14.91 -13.71 -10.08
CA GLY A 151 14.03 -12.66 -10.55
C GLY A 151 14.79 -11.50 -11.22
N LEU A 152 14.60 -10.28 -10.72
CA LEU A 152 15.29 -9.07 -11.13
C LEU A 152 16.81 -9.26 -11.27
N TRP A 153 17.40 -10.05 -10.40
CA TRP A 153 18.84 -10.25 -10.29
C TRP A 153 19.40 -11.22 -11.34
N SER A 154 18.57 -11.79 -12.19
CA SER A 154 19.00 -12.53 -13.40
C SER A 154 19.43 -11.60 -14.53
N GLN A 155 19.11 -10.30 -14.45
CA GLN A 155 19.48 -9.28 -15.42
C GLN A 155 20.93 -8.85 -15.20
N GLU A 156 21.64 -8.51 -16.27
CA GLU A 156 22.96 -7.92 -16.22
C GLU A 156 22.96 -6.57 -15.49
N LYS A 157 21.90 -5.79 -15.70
CA LYS A 157 21.72 -4.48 -15.06
C LYS A 157 20.28 -4.29 -14.57
N VAL A 158 20.12 -4.15 -13.27
CA VAL A 158 18.81 -3.86 -12.64
C VAL A 158 18.62 -2.36 -12.54
N GLU A 159 17.60 -1.83 -13.22
CA GLU A 159 17.16 -0.46 -13.04
C GLU A 159 16.26 -0.36 -11.82
N LYS A 160 16.62 0.50 -10.88
CA LYS A 160 15.84 0.69 -9.66
C LYS A 160 14.50 1.39 -9.94
N PRO A 161 13.37 0.96 -9.34
CA PRO A 161 12.06 1.54 -9.61
C PRO A 161 11.99 3.06 -9.42
N TRP A 162 12.63 3.58 -8.38
CA TRP A 162 12.68 5.04 -8.13
C TRP A 162 13.49 5.82 -9.16
N ASP A 163 14.53 5.22 -9.78
CA ASP A 163 15.30 5.82 -10.85
C ASP A 163 14.49 5.82 -12.15
N PHE A 164 13.75 4.74 -12.41
CA PHE A 164 12.83 4.63 -13.54
C PHE A 164 11.75 5.71 -13.46
N ARG A 165 11.05 5.84 -12.32
CA ARG A 165 10.04 6.90 -12.11
C ARG A 165 10.59 8.29 -12.33
N ARG A 166 11.81 8.57 -11.85
CA ARG A 166 12.46 9.87 -12.02
C ARG A 166 12.73 10.18 -13.50
N LYS A 167 13.21 9.20 -14.27
CA LYS A 167 13.45 9.35 -15.71
C LYS A 167 12.15 9.58 -16.48
N HIS A 168 11.12 8.79 -16.22
CA HIS A 168 9.81 8.92 -16.87
C HIS A 168 9.21 10.30 -16.63
N LYS A 169 9.23 10.77 -15.39
CA LYS A 169 8.73 12.11 -15.06
C LYS A 169 9.48 13.21 -15.83
N ALA A 170 10.81 13.15 -15.88
CA ALA A 170 11.61 14.12 -16.64
C ALA A 170 11.29 14.07 -18.16
N GLN A 171 11.06 12.89 -18.71
CA GLN A 171 10.68 12.73 -20.11
C GLN A 171 9.28 13.29 -20.41
N GLU A 172 8.32 13.10 -19.51
CA GLU A 172 6.97 13.67 -19.65
C GLU A 172 7.02 15.20 -19.58
N GLU A 173 7.76 15.76 -18.64
CA GLU A 173 7.95 17.23 -18.52
C GLU A 173 8.57 17.81 -19.81
N LEU A 174 9.59 17.15 -20.37
CA LEU A 174 10.21 17.58 -21.64
C LEU A 174 9.23 17.50 -22.82
N LYS A 175 8.40 16.46 -22.89
CA LYS A 175 7.37 16.36 -23.93
C LYS A 175 6.34 17.47 -23.84
N LEU A 176 5.88 17.83 -22.64
CA LEU A 176 4.94 18.91 -22.43
C LEU A 176 5.53 20.26 -22.86
N LEU A 177 6.77 20.54 -22.47
CA LEU A 177 7.47 21.76 -22.89
C LEU A 177 7.62 21.85 -24.42
N ALA A 178 7.94 20.72 -25.08
CA ALA A 178 8.05 20.70 -26.55
C ALA A 178 6.70 20.97 -27.24
N ILE A 179 5.59 20.48 -26.70
CA ILE A 179 4.24 20.75 -27.21
C ILE A 179 3.91 22.24 -27.06
N GLU A 180 4.20 22.85 -25.88
CA GLU A 180 3.95 24.27 -25.63
C GLU A 180 4.76 25.18 -26.55
N LEU A 181 6.01 24.82 -26.86
CA LEU A 181 6.86 25.58 -27.77
C LEU A 181 6.38 25.51 -29.22
N ASN A 182 5.84 24.37 -29.65
CA ASN A 182 5.32 24.18 -31.02
C ASN A 182 3.91 24.76 -31.23
N SER A 183 3.23 25.18 -30.16
CA SER A 183 1.88 25.77 -30.21
C SER A 183 1.88 27.29 -30.27
N LYS A 184 3.05 27.92 -30.18
CA LYS A 184 3.28 29.38 -30.32
C LYS A 184 3.81 29.76 -31.69
#